data_81b928ef0325c5fb5a7f56a94602feb7
#
_entry.id   81b928ef0325c5fb5a7f56a94602feb7
#
_cell.length_a   1.000
_cell.length_b   1.000
_cell.length_c   1.000
_cell.angle_alpha   90.00
_cell.angle_beta   90.00
_cell.angle_gamma   90.00
#
_symmetry.space_group_name_H-M   'P 1'
#
loop_
_entity.id
_entity.type
_entity.pdbx_description
1 polymer ?
#
loop_
_entity_poly.entity_id
_entity_poly.type
_entity_poly.pdbx_seq_one_letter_code
_entity_poly.pdbx_strand_id
1 'polypeptide(L)'
;MNFAHSEVAALDQNTMRTLCEEYVANNYIDPETSERLGVKRGLRNPDGTGVLAGLTNVCDVVGYKKDQEGHVIPTPGKLIYRGVNINEIVDEAYRNDRFVFEEVIWLLLFGSLPNQEQLDDFCEILAEHRALPEGFMDTMNAPSPNIMNKLQRCVLGLYSYDEHAEDLSLENILNQSINLIASMPTMMVNAYQMKRRYYDKQSMFFHLPKPGQSTAEHILSTYRPDQKFTHEEAKLLDMCLLVHADHGGGNCSTFTTRVLSSSGTDTYSAIAAAIGALKGPKHGGANLMVNRQLKDILKHVENPE
;
A
#
# COMPACT_ATOMS: atom_id res chain seq x y z
N MET A 1 -29.97 -9.71 -2.80
CA MET A 1 -30.24 -8.29 -3.12
C MET A 1 -29.58 -7.96 -4.44
N ASN A 2 -30.36 -7.61 -5.45
CA ASN A 2 -29.82 -6.97 -6.63
C ASN A 2 -29.47 -5.54 -6.20
N PHE A 3 -28.18 -5.25 -6.00
CA PHE A 3 -27.74 -3.87 -6.06
C PHE A 3 -27.95 -3.44 -7.52
N ALA A 4 -29.13 -2.89 -7.80
CA ALA A 4 -29.28 -2.08 -8.98
C ALA A 4 -28.18 -1.01 -8.86
N HIS A 5 -27.27 -0.97 -9.81
CA HIS A 5 -26.33 0.13 -9.93
C HIS A 5 -27.18 1.38 -10.13
N SER A 6 -27.51 2.08 -9.04
CA SER A 6 -27.91 3.45 -9.16
C SER A 6 -26.65 4.19 -9.60
N GLU A 7 -26.57 4.44 -10.89
CA GLU A 7 -25.51 5.28 -11.43
C GLU A 7 -25.56 6.64 -10.75
N VAL A 8 -24.40 7.19 -10.44
CA VAL A 8 -24.30 8.57 -9.98
C VAL A 8 -24.95 9.43 -11.05
N ALA A 9 -25.89 10.31 -10.67
CA ALA A 9 -26.59 11.19 -11.60
C ALA A 9 -25.54 11.94 -12.44
N ALA A 10 -25.65 11.82 -13.76
CA ALA A 10 -24.77 12.50 -14.70
C ALA A 10 -25.53 13.66 -15.33
N LEU A 11 -24.82 14.77 -15.57
CA LEU A 11 -25.33 15.86 -16.38
C LEU A 11 -25.42 15.41 -17.84
N ASP A 12 -26.38 15.94 -18.58
CA ASP A 12 -26.43 15.72 -20.03
C ASP A 12 -25.19 16.29 -20.72
N GLN A 13 -24.85 15.75 -21.89
CA GLN A 13 -23.60 16.07 -22.57
C GLN A 13 -23.49 17.56 -23.00
N ASN A 14 -24.61 18.21 -23.33
CA ASN A 14 -24.58 19.61 -23.77
C ASN A 14 -24.32 20.53 -22.57
N THR A 15 -25.04 20.32 -21.47
CA THR A 15 -24.79 21.03 -20.20
C THR A 15 -23.36 20.84 -19.74
N MET A 16 -22.84 19.60 -19.75
CA MET A 16 -21.47 19.33 -19.35
C MET A 16 -20.46 20.05 -20.24
N ARG A 17 -20.67 20.07 -21.57
CA ARG A 17 -19.77 20.79 -22.50
C ARG A 17 -19.75 22.29 -22.20
N THR A 18 -20.91 22.92 -22.05
CA THR A 18 -21.00 24.35 -21.75
C THR A 18 -20.29 24.69 -20.44
N LEU A 19 -20.50 23.91 -19.39
CA LEU A 19 -19.82 24.09 -18.11
C LEU A 19 -18.29 23.90 -18.21
N CYS A 20 -17.83 22.94 -19.02
CA CYS A 20 -16.40 22.76 -19.27
C CYS A 20 -15.78 23.93 -20.02
N GLU A 21 -16.48 24.48 -21.04
CA GLU A 21 -16.02 25.66 -21.79
C GLU A 21 -15.88 26.88 -20.88
N GLU A 22 -16.88 27.16 -20.06
CA GLU A 22 -16.83 28.24 -19.04
C GLU A 22 -15.72 28.02 -18.02
N TYR A 23 -15.54 26.79 -17.53
CA TYR A 23 -14.48 26.45 -16.59
C TYR A 23 -13.09 26.71 -17.18
N VAL A 24 -12.83 26.22 -18.39
CA VAL A 24 -11.54 26.39 -19.08
C VAL A 24 -11.24 27.86 -19.36
N ALA A 25 -12.25 28.62 -19.80
CA ALA A 25 -12.08 30.05 -20.10
C ALA A 25 -11.65 30.87 -18.88
N ASN A 26 -12.12 30.47 -17.67
CA ASN A 26 -11.91 31.28 -16.46
C ASN A 26 -10.84 30.70 -15.51
N ASN A 27 -10.30 29.49 -15.78
CA ASN A 27 -9.39 28.80 -14.85
C ASN A 27 -8.03 28.43 -15.50
N TYR A 28 -7.64 29.08 -16.58
CA TYR A 28 -6.34 28.87 -17.20
C TYR A 28 -5.24 29.52 -16.37
N ILE A 29 -4.26 28.70 -15.98
CA ILE A 29 -3.01 29.14 -15.39
C ILE A 29 -1.89 28.80 -16.36
N ASP A 30 -1.17 29.81 -16.85
CA ASP A 30 -0.04 29.61 -17.73
C ASP A 30 1.04 28.73 -17.06
N PRO A 31 1.42 27.60 -17.68
CA PRO A 31 2.47 26.70 -17.16
C PRO A 31 3.80 27.40 -16.90
N GLU A 32 4.18 28.38 -17.72
CA GLU A 32 5.43 29.15 -17.57
C GLU A 32 5.44 29.97 -16.28
N THR A 33 4.27 30.38 -15.80
CA THR A 33 4.14 31.09 -14.52
C THR A 33 4.57 30.23 -13.34
N SER A 34 4.26 28.93 -13.36
CA SER A 34 4.70 27.99 -12.33
C SER A 34 6.21 27.85 -12.31
N GLU A 35 6.84 27.78 -13.47
CA GLU A 35 8.29 27.69 -13.61
C GLU A 35 8.98 28.99 -13.12
N ARG A 36 8.52 30.12 -13.59
CA ARG A 36 9.01 31.49 -13.20
C ARG A 36 8.92 31.70 -11.69
N LEU A 37 7.84 31.26 -11.04
CA LEU A 37 7.62 31.40 -9.60
C LEU A 37 8.25 30.26 -8.78
N GLY A 38 8.87 29.27 -9.43
CA GLY A 38 9.47 28.09 -8.76
C GLY A 38 8.46 27.18 -8.08
N VAL A 39 7.18 27.21 -8.52
CA VAL A 39 6.11 26.41 -7.93
C VAL A 39 6.26 24.95 -8.32
N LYS A 40 6.24 24.05 -7.32
CA LYS A 40 6.30 22.60 -7.54
C LYS A 40 4.90 22.02 -7.75
N ARG A 41 4.74 21.22 -8.79
CA ARG A 41 3.48 20.54 -9.12
C ARG A 41 3.44 19.09 -8.64
N GLY A 42 4.01 18.80 -7.47
CA GLY A 42 4.13 17.47 -6.88
C GLY A 42 5.57 17.15 -6.50
N LEU A 43 5.93 15.87 -6.51
CA LEU A 43 7.23 15.39 -6.02
C LEU A 43 8.33 15.29 -7.10
N ARG A 44 8.15 15.98 -8.24
CA ARG A 44 9.13 16.04 -9.32
C ARG A 44 9.46 17.50 -9.70
N ASN A 45 10.74 17.72 -9.94
CA ASN A 45 11.22 18.94 -10.59
C ASN A 45 11.01 18.86 -12.11
N PRO A 46 11.06 19.99 -12.83
CA PRO A 46 10.95 19.99 -14.31
C PRO A 46 11.99 19.13 -15.01
N ASP A 47 13.18 18.99 -14.45
CA ASP A 47 14.29 18.14 -14.95
C ASP A 47 14.09 16.63 -14.67
N GLY A 48 12.95 16.24 -14.05
CA GLY A 48 12.62 14.87 -13.69
C GLY A 48 13.22 14.38 -12.36
N THR A 49 14.05 15.18 -11.70
CA THR A 49 14.59 14.84 -10.38
C THR A 49 13.52 14.90 -9.28
N GLY A 50 13.78 14.25 -8.16
CA GLY A 50 12.87 14.26 -7.00
C GLY A 50 12.91 15.59 -6.25
N VAL A 51 11.75 16.01 -5.73
CA VAL A 51 11.65 17.10 -4.78
C VAL A 51 12.01 16.59 -3.39
N LEU A 52 12.87 17.31 -2.66
CA LEU A 52 13.13 17.01 -1.25
C LEU A 52 11.94 17.47 -0.41
N ALA A 53 11.05 16.54 -0.08
CA ALA A 53 9.80 16.79 0.62
C ALA A 53 9.85 16.45 2.11
N GLY A 54 10.98 16.00 2.63
CA GLY A 54 11.20 15.68 4.04
C GLY A 54 12.38 14.72 4.24
N LEU A 55 12.71 14.48 5.48
CA LEU A 55 13.76 13.55 5.87
C LEU A 55 13.13 12.29 6.48
N THR A 56 13.78 11.16 6.25
CA THR A 56 13.44 9.88 6.87
C THR A 56 14.72 9.12 7.21
N ASN A 57 14.69 8.38 8.31
CA ASN A 57 15.71 7.42 8.70
C ASN A 57 15.17 5.98 8.62
N VAL A 58 13.99 5.78 8.04
CA VAL A 58 13.33 4.48 7.98
C VAL A 58 13.84 3.66 6.80
N CYS A 59 13.92 4.28 5.62
CA CYS A 59 14.32 3.58 4.41
C CYS A 59 15.16 4.50 3.52
N ASP A 60 16.18 3.92 2.90
CA ASP A 60 16.98 4.58 1.87
C ASP A 60 17.06 3.70 0.62
N VAL A 61 16.91 4.34 -0.55
CA VAL A 61 17.01 3.69 -1.85
C VAL A 61 18.15 4.35 -2.63
N VAL A 62 19.25 3.63 -2.75
CA VAL A 62 20.45 4.11 -3.45
C VAL A 62 20.52 3.46 -4.83
N GLY A 63 20.56 4.26 -5.89
CA GLY A 63 20.70 3.81 -7.29
C GLY A 63 21.67 4.69 -8.08
N TYR A 64 22.16 5.77 -7.47
CA TYR A 64 23.13 6.68 -8.06
C TYR A 64 23.92 7.41 -6.98
N LYS A 65 25.03 7.98 -7.37
CA LYS A 65 25.80 8.96 -6.58
C LYS A 65 26.05 10.20 -7.42
N LYS A 66 26.35 11.31 -6.76
CA LYS A 66 26.84 12.53 -7.44
C LYS A 66 28.37 12.56 -7.36
N ASP A 67 29.02 12.93 -8.45
CA ASP A 67 30.47 13.22 -8.47
C ASP A 67 30.77 14.59 -7.85
N GLN A 68 32.05 14.99 -7.86
CA GLN A 68 32.47 16.27 -7.31
C GLN A 68 31.92 17.48 -8.08
N GLU A 69 31.53 17.27 -9.34
CA GLU A 69 30.95 18.27 -10.22
C GLU A 69 29.42 18.31 -10.17
N GLY A 70 28.79 17.38 -9.42
CA GLY A 70 27.35 17.28 -9.26
C GLY A 70 26.63 16.40 -10.30
N HIS A 71 27.36 15.74 -11.21
CA HIS A 71 26.78 14.83 -12.19
C HIS A 71 26.31 13.54 -11.55
N VAL A 72 25.21 13.01 -12.06
CA VAL A 72 24.63 11.75 -11.59
C VAL A 72 25.37 10.57 -12.21
N ILE A 73 25.97 9.73 -11.36
CA ILE A 73 26.64 8.48 -11.76
C ILE A 73 25.80 7.31 -11.25
N PRO A 74 25.30 6.42 -12.14
CA PRO A 74 24.61 5.20 -11.72
C PRO A 74 25.48 4.32 -10.82
N THR A 75 24.85 3.72 -9.81
CA THR A 75 25.47 2.71 -8.92
C THR A 75 24.57 1.49 -8.81
N PRO A 76 25.10 0.32 -8.42
CA PRO A 76 24.25 -0.82 -8.08
C PRO A 76 23.14 -0.40 -7.10
N GLY A 77 21.91 -0.83 -7.39
CA GLY A 77 20.75 -0.52 -6.53
C GLY A 77 20.92 -1.13 -5.15
N LYS A 78 20.58 -0.36 -4.12
CA LYS A 78 20.50 -0.83 -2.74
C LYS A 78 19.21 -0.35 -2.11
N LEU A 79 18.54 -1.23 -1.39
CA LEU A 79 17.43 -0.91 -0.51
C LEU A 79 17.88 -1.17 0.92
N ILE A 80 17.76 -0.15 1.77
CA ILE A 80 18.29 -0.15 3.12
C ILE A 80 17.14 0.18 4.07
N TYR A 81 16.86 -0.71 5.02
CA TYR A 81 15.86 -0.52 6.07
C TYR A 81 16.56 -0.24 7.40
N ARG A 82 16.37 0.95 7.98
CA ARG A 82 16.99 1.35 9.25
C ARG A 82 18.50 1.09 9.32
N GLY A 83 19.20 1.29 8.20
CA GLY A 83 20.64 1.05 8.08
C GLY A 83 21.05 -0.38 7.70
N VAL A 84 20.12 -1.33 7.67
CA VAL A 84 20.36 -2.73 7.26
C VAL A 84 20.05 -2.89 5.78
N ASN A 85 21.01 -3.45 5.02
CA ASN A 85 20.77 -3.78 3.62
C ASN A 85 19.83 -5.00 3.52
N ILE A 86 18.75 -4.88 2.75
CA ILE A 86 17.77 -5.97 2.63
C ILE A 86 18.37 -7.27 2.11
N ASN A 87 19.45 -7.22 1.30
CA ASN A 87 20.12 -8.43 0.84
C ASN A 87 20.66 -9.27 2.00
N GLU A 88 21.10 -8.64 3.08
CA GLU A 88 21.60 -9.35 4.28
C GLU A 88 20.46 -10.12 4.96
N ILE A 89 19.27 -9.50 5.05
CA ILE A 89 18.06 -10.14 5.59
C ILE A 89 17.60 -11.30 4.69
N VAL A 90 17.56 -11.06 3.37
CA VAL A 90 17.13 -12.08 2.38
C VAL A 90 18.08 -13.28 2.40
N ASP A 91 19.40 -13.04 2.38
CA ASP A 91 20.42 -14.11 2.37
C ASP A 91 20.37 -14.94 3.67
N GLU A 92 20.12 -14.28 4.80
CA GLU A 92 19.98 -14.95 6.10
C GLU A 92 18.69 -15.78 6.16
N ALA A 93 17.56 -15.21 5.75
CA ALA A 93 16.26 -15.88 5.68
C ALA A 93 16.29 -17.10 4.75
N TYR A 94 16.98 -16.98 3.61
CA TYR A 94 17.14 -18.10 2.68
C TYR A 94 17.99 -19.23 3.27
N ARG A 95 19.12 -18.91 3.92
CA ARG A 95 20.04 -19.88 4.52
C ARG A 95 19.39 -20.64 5.69
N ASN A 96 18.58 -19.95 6.49
CA ASN A 96 17.97 -20.51 7.69
C ASN A 96 16.52 -20.98 7.49
N ASP A 97 16.03 -20.93 6.25
CA ASP A 97 14.68 -21.38 5.85
C ASP A 97 13.55 -20.79 6.74
N ARG A 98 13.60 -19.48 7.03
CA ARG A 98 12.63 -18.79 7.90
C ARG A 98 11.85 -17.68 7.21
N PHE A 99 10.71 -17.34 7.77
CA PHE A 99 9.94 -16.15 7.43
C PHE A 99 10.55 -14.92 8.10
N VAL A 100 10.50 -13.77 7.43
CA VAL A 100 11.18 -12.54 7.89
C VAL A 100 10.35 -11.26 7.76
N PHE A 101 9.15 -11.33 7.20
CA PHE A 101 8.36 -10.12 7.00
C PHE A 101 7.97 -9.47 8.34
N GLU A 102 7.61 -10.24 9.36
CA GLU A 102 7.29 -9.73 10.69
C GLU A 102 8.52 -9.06 11.35
N GLU A 103 9.70 -9.61 11.17
CA GLU A 103 10.96 -9.01 11.62
C GLU A 103 11.23 -7.67 10.92
N VAL A 104 10.90 -7.57 9.62
CA VAL A 104 11.02 -6.32 8.87
C VAL A 104 9.98 -5.30 9.33
N ILE A 105 8.75 -5.69 9.65
CA ILE A 105 7.77 -4.79 10.26
C ILE A 105 8.34 -4.22 11.56
N TRP A 106 8.88 -5.07 12.42
CA TRP A 106 9.53 -4.65 13.67
C TRP A 106 10.68 -3.66 13.39
N LEU A 107 11.59 -4.02 12.49
CA LEU A 107 12.74 -3.18 12.13
C LEU A 107 12.31 -1.78 11.67
N LEU A 108 11.31 -1.70 10.80
CA LEU A 108 10.80 -0.43 10.28
C LEU A 108 10.16 0.43 11.38
N LEU A 109 9.40 -0.18 12.29
CA LEU A 109 8.72 0.51 13.38
C LEU A 109 9.70 0.95 14.47
N PHE A 110 10.56 0.05 14.95
CA PHE A 110 11.35 0.25 16.18
C PHE A 110 12.82 0.59 15.93
N GLY A 111 13.33 0.43 14.70
CA GLY A 111 14.65 0.93 14.30
C GLY A 111 15.82 -0.02 14.52
N SER A 112 15.60 -1.19 15.11
CA SER A 112 16.58 -2.27 15.29
C SER A 112 15.93 -3.63 15.06
N LEU A 113 16.74 -4.63 14.73
CA LEU A 113 16.24 -6.01 14.64
C LEU A 113 15.81 -6.51 16.03
N PRO A 114 14.72 -7.29 16.12
CA PRO A 114 14.28 -7.87 17.38
C PRO A 114 15.22 -9.01 17.82
N ASN A 115 15.28 -9.27 19.11
CA ASN A 115 15.74 -10.57 19.58
C ASN A 115 14.62 -11.62 19.40
N GLN A 116 14.92 -12.92 19.66
CA GLN A 116 13.95 -14.00 19.41
C GLN A 116 12.67 -13.85 20.23
N GLU A 117 12.75 -13.52 21.52
CA GLU A 117 11.60 -13.31 22.41
C GLU A 117 10.71 -12.16 21.90
N GLN A 118 11.31 -11.02 21.53
CA GLN A 118 10.59 -9.90 20.95
C GLN A 118 9.91 -10.24 19.64
N LEU A 119 10.55 -11.05 18.79
CA LEU A 119 9.97 -11.48 17.53
C LEU A 119 8.78 -12.41 17.75
N ASP A 120 8.93 -13.38 18.65
CA ASP A 120 7.88 -14.35 18.98
C ASP A 120 6.63 -13.63 19.55
N ASP A 121 6.82 -12.75 20.53
CA ASP A 121 5.74 -11.93 21.10
C ASP A 121 5.07 -11.05 20.03
N PHE A 122 5.85 -10.44 19.16
CA PHE A 122 5.31 -9.58 18.10
C PHE A 122 4.53 -10.35 17.03
N CYS A 123 4.99 -11.54 16.68
CA CYS A 123 4.24 -12.43 15.79
C CYS A 123 2.90 -12.84 16.39
N GLU A 124 2.86 -13.12 17.70
CA GLU A 124 1.61 -13.41 18.41
C GLU A 124 0.66 -12.20 18.40
N ILE A 125 1.15 -11.01 18.75
CA ILE A 125 0.37 -9.76 18.69
C ILE A 125 -0.23 -9.57 17.27
N LEU A 126 0.58 -9.69 16.22
CA LEU A 126 0.07 -9.54 14.86
C LEU A 126 -0.98 -10.60 14.51
N ALA A 127 -0.78 -11.86 14.96
CA ALA A 127 -1.72 -12.94 14.69
C ALA A 127 -3.07 -12.72 15.39
N GLU A 128 -3.09 -12.22 16.61
CA GLU A 128 -4.30 -11.92 17.39
C GLU A 128 -5.10 -10.76 16.78
N HIS A 129 -4.42 -9.76 16.21
CA HIS A 129 -5.02 -8.55 15.65
C HIS A 129 -5.42 -8.66 14.17
N ARG A 130 -5.38 -9.86 13.55
CA ARG A 130 -5.80 -10.08 12.15
C ARG A 130 -7.30 -10.06 11.94
N ALA A 131 -8.07 -10.36 12.97
CA ALA A 131 -9.53 -10.40 12.87
C ALA A 131 -10.10 -8.98 12.72
N LEU A 132 -11.14 -8.86 11.89
CA LEU A 132 -11.87 -7.61 11.76
C LEU A 132 -12.91 -7.49 12.87
N PRO A 133 -13.27 -6.26 13.31
CA PRO A 133 -14.28 -6.04 14.32
C PRO A 133 -15.61 -6.71 13.95
N GLU A 134 -16.40 -7.08 14.96
CA GLU A 134 -17.76 -7.58 14.75
C GLU A 134 -18.59 -6.54 14.01
N GLY A 135 -19.38 -6.98 13.04
CA GLY A 135 -20.19 -6.09 12.19
C GLY A 135 -19.42 -5.36 11.08
N PHE A 136 -18.08 -5.41 11.06
CA PHE A 136 -17.30 -4.70 10.04
C PHE A 136 -17.63 -5.16 8.60
N MET A 137 -18.10 -6.39 8.43
CA MET A 137 -18.53 -6.88 7.10
C MET A 137 -19.66 -6.05 6.51
N ASP A 138 -20.48 -5.37 7.31
CA ASP A 138 -21.52 -4.45 6.83
C ASP A 138 -20.91 -3.21 6.16
N THR A 139 -19.80 -2.69 6.70
CA THR A 139 -18.98 -1.65 6.06
C THR A 139 -18.40 -2.12 4.73
N MET A 140 -18.16 -3.43 4.60
CA MET A 140 -17.66 -4.04 3.37
C MET A 140 -18.76 -4.34 2.33
N ASN A 141 -20.05 -4.21 2.64
CA ASN A 141 -21.14 -4.61 1.76
C ASN A 141 -21.24 -3.83 0.44
N ALA A 142 -20.70 -2.61 0.34
CA ALA A 142 -20.64 -1.87 -0.91
C ALA A 142 -19.43 -2.35 -1.75
N PRO A 143 -19.61 -3.21 -2.78
CA PRO A 143 -18.52 -3.74 -3.56
C PRO A 143 -17.82 -2.64 -4.39
N SER A 144 -16.60 -2.90 -4.84
CA SER A 144 -15.86 -2.03 -5.76
C SER A 144 -15.14 -2.88 -6.81
N PRO A 145 -15.10 -2.45 -8.08
CA PRO A 145 -14.27 -3.10 -9.08
C PRO A 145 -12.77 -2.88 -8.83
N ASN A 146 -12.43 -1.88 -8.02
CA ASN A 146 -11.07 -1.52 -7.66
C ASN A 146 -10.81 -1.84 -6.18
N ILE A 147 -9.90 -2.80 -5.93
CA ILE A 147 -9.57 -3.27 -4.58
C ILE A 147 -8.94 -2.16 -3.74
N MET A 148 -8.08 -1.31 -4.32
CA MET A 148 -7.47 -0.19 -3.59
C MET A 148 -8.51 0.83 -3.10
N ASN A 149 -9.55 1.12 -3.93
CA ASN A 149 -10.67 1.95 -3.50
C ASN A 149 -11.44 1.29 -2.34
N LYS A 150 -11.60 -0.02 -2.40
CA LYS A 150 -12.27 -0.76 -1.33
C LYS A 150 -11.46 -0.72 -0.03
N LEU A 151 -10.15 -0.96 -0.11
CA LEU A 151 -9.24 -0.88 1.05
C LEU A 151 -9.25 0.49 1.70
N GLN A 152 -9.19 1.56 0.89
CA GLN A 152 -9.26 2.93 1.39
C GLN A 152 -10.54 3.16 2.23
N ARG A 153 -11.68 2.71 1.73
CA ARG A 153 -12.97 2.80 2.46
C ARG A 153 -13.00 1.92 3.71
N CYS A 154 -12.38 0.75 3.66
CA CYS A 154 -12.28 -0.14 4.82
C CYS A 154 -11.44 0.48 5.93
N VAL A 155 -10.27 1.00 5.60
CA VAL A 155 -9.40 1.68 6.58
C VAL A 155 -10.12 2.86 7.21
N LEU A 156 -10.75 3.72 6.41
CA LEU A 156 -11.53 4.85 6.95
C LEU A 156 -12.71 4.38 7.79
N GLY A 157 -13.33 3.25 7.43
CA GLY A 157 -14.45 2.66 8.18
C GLY A 157 -14.05 2.11 9.56
N LEU A 158 -12.79 1.70 9.77
CA LEU A 158 -12.30 1.24 11.07
C LEU A 158 -12.37 2.32 12.14
N TYR A 159 -12.30 3.58 11.77
CA TYR A 159 -12.51 4.72 12.66
C TYR A 159 -13.76 4.55 13.55
N SER A 160 -14.87 4.05 12.99
CA SER A 160 -16.14 3.88 13.71
C SER A 160 -16.14 2.74 14.73
N TYR A 161 -15.08 1.94 14.77
CA TYR A 161 -14.89 0.81 15.69
C TYR A 161 -13.81 1.07 16.74
N ASP A 162 -13.22 2.26 16.73
CA ASP A 162 -12.18 2.69 17.66
C ASP A 162 -12.69 3.85 18.53
N GLU A 163 -12.91 3.59 19.82
CA GLU A 163 -13.37 4.60 20.78
C GLU A 163 -12.34 5.71 21.02
N HIS A 164 -11.07 5.46 20.66
CA HIS A 164 -9.94 6.38 20.81
C HIS A 164 -9.40 6.88 19.47
N ALA A 165 -10.22 6.88 18.42
CA ALA A 165 -9.78 7.22 17.06
C ALA A 165 -9.09 8.60 16.96
N GLU A 166 -9.52 9.58 17.76
CA GLU A 166 -8.98 10.94 17.78
C GLU A 166 -7.81 11.15 18.77
N ASP A 167 -7.41 10.12 19.53
CA ASP A 167 -6.27 10.21 20.45
C ASP A 167 -4.95 10.09 19.67
N LEU A 168 -4.20 11.20 19.61
CA LEU A 168 -2.93 11.32 18.92
C LEU A 168 -1.71 11.06 19.83
N SER A 169 -1.91 10.46 21.00
CA SER A 169 -0.79 9.99 21.80
C SER A 169 0.05 8.96 21.04
N LEU A 170 1.36 8.94 21.30
CA LEU A 170 2.27 7.98 20.64
C LEU A 170 1.81 6.53 20.86
N GLU A 171 1.36 6.22 22.08
CA GLU A 171 0.87 4.90 22.45
C GLU A 171 -0.33 4.49 21.62
N ASN A 172 -1.31 5.37 21.48
CA ASN A 172 -2.51 5.08 20.68
C ASN A 172 -2.23 5.00 19.18
N ILE A 173 -1.41 5.91 18.63
CA ILE A 173 -0.99 5.85 17.21
C ILE A 173 -0.26 4.53 16.92
N LEU A 174 0.61 4.07 17.81
CA LEU A 174 1.31 2.80 17.66
C LEU A 174 0.33 1.62 17.70
N ASN A 175 -0.60 1.61 18.65
CA ASN A 175 -1.65 0.60 18.74
C ASN A 175 -2.50 0.55 17.44
N GLN A 176 -2.99 1.69 16.97
CA GLN A 176 -3.74 1.80 15.71
C GLN A 176 -2.92 1.32 14.51
N SER A 177 -1.64 1.67 14.45
CA SER A 177 -0.73 1.25 13.37
C SER A 177 -0.53 -0.26 13.35
N ILE A 178 -0.29 -0.89 14.50
CA ILE A 178 -0.14 -2.35 14.62
C ILE A 178 -1.45 -3.06 14.21
N ASN A 179 -2.60 -2.57 14.68
CA ASN A 179 -3.91 -3.10 14.29
C ASN A 179 -4.14 -3.00 12.78
N LEU A 180 -3.80 -1.87 12.16
CA LEU A 180 -3.92 -1.70 10.71
C LEU A 180 -2.99 -2.63 9.95
N ILE A 181 -1.74 -2.78 10.38
CA ILE A 181 -0.77 -3.71 9.75
C ILE A 181 -1.29 -5.15 9.83
N ALA A 182 -1.75 -5.57 10.99
CA ALA A 182 -2.23 -6.93 11.22
C ALA A 182 -3.52 -7.25 10.45
N SER A 183 -4.49 -6.32 10.40
CA SER A 183 -5.80 -6.53 9.77
C SER A 183 -5.83 -6.25 8.27
N MET A 184 -4.85 -5.53 7.71
CA MET A 184 -4.79 -5.18 6.29
C MET A 184 -4.85 -6.40 5.36
N PRO A 185 -4.12 -7.50 5.59
CA PRO A 185 -4.22 -8.72 4.78
C PRO A 185 -5.64 -9.27 4.75
N THR A 186 -6.32 -9.33 5.88
CA THR A 186 -7.71 -9.81 5.97
C THR A 186 -8.66 -8.89 5.18
N MET A 187 -8.54 -7.57 5.32
CA MET A 187 -9.33 -6.61 4.53
C MET A 187 -9.07 -6.75 3.03
N MET A 188 -7.81 -6.94 2.63
CA MET A 188 -7.41 -7.10 1.24
C MET A 188 -8.02 -8.35 0.61
N VAL A 189 -7.92 -9.50 1.28
CA VAL A 189 -8.48 -10.76 0.78
C VAL A 189 -10.01 -10.67 0.73
N ASN A 190 -10.67 -10.14 1.74
CA ASN A 190 -12.12 -9.98 1.76
C ASN A 190 -12.59 -9.03 0.65
N ALA A 191 -11.89 -7.92 0.41
CA ALA A 191 -12.18 -7.00 -0.69
C ALA A 191 -12.06 -7.70 -2.07
N TYR A 192 -11.07 -8.55 -2.24
CA TYR A 192 -10.89 -9.36 -3.44
C TYR A 192 -12.02 -10.37 -3.62
N GLN A 193 -12.43 -11.08 -2.57
CA GLN A 193 -13.54 -12.04 -2.63
C GLN A 193 -14.86 -11.35 -3.01
N MET A 194 -15.11 -10.17 -2.47
CA MET A 194 -16.28 -9.37 -2.86
C MET A 194 -16.22 -8.94 -4.32
N LYS A 195 -15.04 -8.50 -4.80
CA LYS A 195 -14.85 -8.21 -6.23
C LYS A 195 -15.16 -9.43 -7.09
N ARG A 196 -14.62 -10.60 -6.75
CA ARG A 196 -14.92 -11.87 -7.45
C ARG A 196 -16.42 -12.11 -7.57
N ARG A 197 -17.15 -11.96 -6.48
CA ARG A 197 -18.61 -12.21 -6.46
C ARG A 197 -19.36 -11.24 -7.33
N TYR A 198 -19.14 -9.94 -7.15
CA TYR A 198 -20.00 -8.91 -7.74
C TYR A 198 -19.61 -8.53 -9.18
N TYR A 199 -18.33 -8.57 -9.51
CA TYR A 199 -17.81 -8.14 -10.80
C TYR A 199 -17.34 -9.30 -11.69
N ASP A 200 -16.67 -10.29 -11.10
CA ASP A 200 -16.13 -11.41 -11.88
C ASP A 200 -17.11 -12.60 -11.96
N LYS A 201 -18.27 -12.51 -11.29
CA LYS A 201 -19.35 -13.53 -11.26
C LYS A 201 -18.88 -14.90 -10.76
N GLN A 202 -17.91 -14.92 -9.86
CA GLN A 202 -17.38 -16.11 -9.22
C GLN A 202 -17.90 -16.27 -7.80
N SER A 203 -17.78 -17.45 -7.24
CA SER A 203 -18.10 -17.68 -5.82
C SER A 203 -17.14 -16.92 -4.93
N MET A 204 -17.65 -16.36 -3.83
CA MET A 204 -16.84 -15.82 -2.76
C MET A 204 -16.90 -16.73 -1.53
N PHE A 205 -15.86 -16.68 -0.77
CA PHE A 205 -15.73 -17.37 0.52
C PHE A 205 -14.90 -16.50 1.46
N PHE A 206 -15.07 -16.69 2.76
CA PHE A 206 -14.30 -16.03 3.78
C PHE A 206 -13.75 -17.07 4.74
N HIS A 207 -12.45 -17.03 4.97
CA HIS A 207 -11.78 -17.86 5.94
C HIS A 207 -11.33 -17.01 7.12
N LEU A 208 -11.48 -17.54 8.31
CA LEU A 208 -11.01 -16.89 9.53
C LEU A 208 -9.48 -16.98 9.63
N PRO A 209 -8.83 -15.97 10.22
CA PRO A 209 -7.42 -16.05 10.58
C PRO A 209 -7.14 -17.27 11.45
N LYS A 210 -5.98 -17.90 11.25
CA LYS A 210 -5.50 -19.01 12.07
C LYS A 210 -4.34 -18.54 12.95
N PRO A 211 -4.29 -18.96 14.21
CA PRO A 211 -3.14 -18.68 15.07
C PRO A 211 -1.87 -19.35 14.52
N GLY A 212 -0.72 -18.79 14.86
CA GLY A 212 0.60 -19.35 14.51
C GLY A 212 1.01 -19.28 13.04
N GLN A 213 0.21 -18.66 12.16
CA GLN A 213 0.60 -18.42 10.77
C GLN A 213 1.39 -17.11 10.66
N SER A 214 2.41 -17.08 9.78
CA SER A 214 3.01 -15.82 9.30
C SER A 214 1.99 -15.02 8.47
N THR A 215 2.28 -13.74 8.20
CA THR A 215 1.43 -12.91 7.35
C THR A 215 1.29 -13.48 5.94
N ALA A 216 2.37 -14.02 5.38
CA ALA A 216 2.34 -14.66 4.06
C ALA A 216 1.44 -15.91 4.05
N GLU A 217 1.56 -16.78 5.05
CA GLU A 217 0.71 -17.96 5.20
C GLU A 217 -0.76 -17.59 5.42
N HIS A 218 -1.02 -16.56 6.24
CA HIS A 218 -2.37 -16.04 6.45
C HIS A 218 -3.00 -15.56 5.15
N ILE A 219 -2.27 -14.79 4.32
CA ILE A 219 -2.77 -14.33 3.01
C ILE A 219 -3.12 -15.54 2.14
N LEU A 220 -2.22 -16.51 2.00
CA LEU A 220 -2.43 -17.67 1.12
C LEU A 220 -3.59 -18.55 1.61
N SER A 221 -3.65 -18.83 2.91
CA SER A 221 -4.70 -19.66 3.48
C SER A 221 -6.09 -19.02 3.37
N THR A 222 -6.19 -17.71 3.50
CA THR A 222 -7.48 -16.99 3.40
C THR A 222 -7.87 -16.69 1.96
N TYR A 223 -6.89 -16.53 1.06
CA TYR A 223 -7.12 -16.27 -0.36
C TYR A 223 -7.64 -17.49 -1.13
N ARG A 224 -7.18 -18.70 -0.79
CA ARG A 224 -7.47 -19.95 -1.52
C ARG A 224 -8.71 -20.64 -0.98
N PRO A 225 -9.59 -21.21 -1.87
CA PRO A 225 -10.80 -21.90 -1.45
C PRO A 225 -10.55 -23.09 -0.53
N ASP A 226 -9.48 -23.83 -0.79
CA ASP A 226 -9.09 -25.06 -0.05
C ASP A 226 -8.10 -24.77 1.09
N GLN A 227 -7.70 -23.52 1.27
CA GLN A 227 -6.73 -23.04 2.27
C GLN A 227 -5.34 -23.69 2.18
N LYS A 228 -5.01 -24.34 1.04
CA LYS A 228 -3.75 -25.06 0.86
C LYS A 228 -2.72 -24.18 0.17
N PHE A 229 -1.49 -24.30 0.62
CA PHE A 229 -0.31 -23.67 0.03
C PHE A 229 0.93 -24.54 0.39
N THR A 230 2.01 -24.38 -0.36
CA THR A 230 3.28 -25.00 -0.01
C THR A 230 4.14 -24.02 0.81
N HIS A 231 5.13 -24.55 1.49
CA HIS A 231 6.09 -23.74 2.24
C HIS A 231 6.82 -22.76 1.32
N GLU A 232 7.21 -23.22 0.12
CA GLU A 232 7.90 -22.41 -0.88
C GLU A 232 7.03 -21.24 -1.39
N GLU A 233 5.74 -21.47 -1.59
CA GLU A 233 4.81 -20.39 -1.97
C GLU A 233 4.69 -19.35 -0.87
N ALA A 234 4.62 -19.77 0.38
CA ALA A 234 4.55 -18.86 1.52
C ALA A 234 5.88 -18.07 1.67
N LYS A 235 7.03 -18.72 1.54
CA LYS A 235 8.33 -18.06 1.55
C LYS A 235 8.49 -17.06 0.41
N LEU A 236 8.08 -17.41 -0.80
CA LEU A 236 8.12 -16.48 -1.93
C LEU A 236 7.27 -15.23 -1.66
N LEU A 237 6.07 -15.41 -1.11
CA LEU A 237 5.21 -14.28 -0.76
C LEU A 237 5.81 -13.45 0.37
N ASP A 238 6.39 -14.06 1.38
CA ASP A 238 7.08 -13.38 2.48
C ASP A 238 8.22 -12.48 1.97
N MET A 239 9.06 -13.01 1.08
CA MET A 239 10.11 -12.22 0.41
C MET A 239 9.53 -11.08 -0.43
N CYS A 240 8.41 -11.31 -1.13
CA CYS A 240 7.72 -10.25 -1.85
C CYS A 240 7.24 -9.14 -0.92
N LEU A 241 6.67 -9.48 0.23
CA LEU A 241 6.21 -8.52 1.24
C LEU A 241 7.40 -7.73 1.81
N LEU A 242 8.51 -8.41 2.12
CA LEU A 242 9.74 -7.77 2.60
C LEU A 242 10.25 -6.70 1.63
N VAL A 243 10.41 -7.02 0.34
CA VAL A 243 10.98 -6.08 -0.64
C VAL A 243 10.03 -4.95 -1.02
N HIS A 244 8.74 -5.09 -0.72
CA HIS A 244 7.72 -4.08 -0.98
C HIS A 244 7.35 -3.25 0.27
N ALA A 245 7.96 -3.51 1.42
CA ALA A 245 7.55 -2.89 2.69
C ALA A 245 7.76 -1.37 2.69
N ASP A 246 8.88 -0.88 2.16
CA ASP A 246 9.15 0.55 2.00
C ASP A 246 10.11 0.79 0.81
N HIS A 247 10.03 1.95 0.20
CA HIS A 247 10.99 2.39 -0.85
C HIS A 247 11.42 3.86 -0.68
N GLY A 248 11.38 4.37 0.55
CA GLY A 248 11.85 5.70 0.95
C GLY A 248 10.78 6.78 1.00
N GLY A 249 11.16 7.91 1.58
CA GLY A 249 10.26 9.02 1.91
C GLY A 249 9.76 9.85 0.72
N GLY A 250 10.32 9.66 -0.47
CA GLY A 250 10.05 10.46 -1.68
C GLY A 250 8.84 10.02 -2.50
N ASN A 251 7.96 9.16 -1.98
CA ASN A 251 6.77 8.71 -2.68
C ASN A 251 5.50 9.47 -2.28
N CYS A 252 4.48 9.43 -3.16
CA CYS A 252 3.24 10.18 -2.96
C CYS A 252 2.46 9.73 -1.71
N SER A 253 2.50 8.46 -1.34
CA SER A 253 1.78 7.95 -0.17
C SER A 253 2.38 8.48 1.13
N THR A 254 3.71 8.40 1.28
CA THR A 254 4.43 8.95 2.44
C THR A 254 4.23 10.46 2.54
N PHE A 255 4.30 11.18 1.42
CA PHE A 255 4.06 12.62 1.39
C PHE A 255 2.62 12.96 1.81
N THR A 256 1.63 12.24 1.29
CA THR A 256 0.22 12.42 1.65
C THR A 256 0.00 12.15 3.13
N THR A 257 0.56 11.07 3.68
CA THR A 257 0.48 10.76 5.12
C THR A 257 1.04 11.91 5.94
N ARG A 258 2.22 12.43 5.59
CA ARG A 258 2.85 13.56 6.31
C ARG A 258 2.02 14.83 6.24
N VAL A 259 1.44 15.15 5.08
CA VAL A 259 0.59 16.33 4.93
C VAL A 259 -0.65 16.22 5.81
N LEU A 260 -1.36 15.09 5.78
CA LEU A 260 -2.55 14.91 6.59
C LEU A 260 -2.22 14.87 8.08
N SER A 261 -1.24 14.08 8.50
CA SER A 261 -0.87 13.97 9.92
C SER A 261 -0.39 15.31 10.50
N SER A 262 0.21 16.19 9.67
CA SER A 262 0.60 17.54 10.10
C SER A 262 -0.57 18.45 10.48
N SER A 263 -1.77 18.11 10.05
CA SER A 263 -2.99 18.83 10.45
C SER A 263 -3.56 18.36 11.79
N GLY A 264 -3.02 17.30 12.38
CA GLY A 264 -3.53 16.69 13.61
C GLY A 264 -4.76 15.82 13.38
N THR A 265 -4.96 15.26 12.17
CA THR A 265 -6.04 14.32 11.90
C THR A 265 -5.71 12.92 12.42
N ASP A 266 -6.71 12.08 12.52
CA ASP A 266 -6.62 10.70 12.99
C ASP A 266 -5.79 9.79 12.04
N THR A 267 -5.34 8.66 12.57
CA THR A 267 -4.51 7.67 11.84
C THR A 267 -5.27 7.07 10.65
N TYR A 268 -6.56 6.78 10.80
CA TYR A 268 -7.34 6.13 9.73
C TYR A 268 -7.51 7.04 8.53
N SER A 269 -7.79 8.32 8.74
CA SER A 269 -7.87 9.34 7.68
C SER A 269 -6.54 9.48 6.95
N ALA A 270 -5.42 9.55 7.68
CA ALA A 270 -4.09 9.70 7.10
C ALA A 270 -3.70 8.48 6.23
N ILE A 271 -3.91 7.26 6.74
CA ILE A 271 -3.60 6.02 6.01
C ILE A 271 -4.58 5.78 4.84
N ALA A 272 -5.86 6.06 5.01
CA ALA A 272 -6.82 5.97 3.92
C ALA A 272 -6.45 6.91 2.76
N ALA A 273 -6.02 8.13 3.03
CA ALA A 273 -5.54 9.06 2.01
C ALA A 273 -4.26 8.56 1.32
N ALA A 274 -3.32 7.96 2.08
CA ALA A 274 -2.11 7.35 1.52
C ALA A 274 -2.42 6.19 0.56
N ILE A 275 -3.41 5.34 0.89
CA ILE A 275 -3.90 4.28 -0.01
C ILE A 275 -4.53 4.90 -1.27
N GLY A 276 -5.26 6.02 -1.12
CA GLY A 276 -5.80 6.79 -2.25
C GLY A 276 -4.70 7.32 -3.17
N ALA A 277 -3.61 7.81 -2.62
CA ALA A 277 -2.43 8.23 -3.38
C ALA A 277 -1.78 7.04 -4.10
N LEU A 278 -1.62 5.89 -3.41
CA LEU A 278 -1.06 4.67 -3.99
C LEU A 278 -1.92 4.14 -5.15
N LYS A 279 -3.24 4.26 -5.08
CA LYS A 279 -4.16 3.86 -6.15
C LYS A 279 -3.90 4.59 -7.47
N GLY A 280 -3.31 5.77 -7.44
CA GLY A 280 -3.07 6.59 -8.63
C GLY A 280 -2.16 5.90 -9.66
N PRO A 281 -2.48 5.97 -10.97
CA PRO A 281 -1.72 5.25 -12.00
C PRO A 281 -0.27 5.72 -12.14
N LYS A 282 0.03 6.94 -11.71
CA LYS A 282 1.41 7.49 -11.72
C LYS A 282 2.24 7.08 -10.50
N HIS A 283 1.65 6.38 -9.53
CA HIS A 283 2.32 5.88 -8.33
C HIS A 283 2.24 4.36 -8.25
N GLY A 284 1.11 3.77 -7.86
CA GLY A 284 0.94 2.32 -7.72
C GLY A 284 0.52 1.58 -8.99
N GLY A 285 0.45 2.25 -10.14
CA GLY A 285 0.00 1.66 -11.41
C GLY A 285 0.98 0.71 -12.09
N ALA A 286 2.25 0.68 -11.67
CA ALA A 286 3.31 -0.10 -12.30
C ALA A 286 2.99 -1.60 -12.34
N ASN A 287 2.54 -2.19 -11.24
CA ASN A 287 2.19 -3.62 -11.17
C ASN A 287 1.07 -4.00 -12.12
N LEU A 288 0.08 -3.13 -12.30
CA LEU A 288 -0.99 -3.36 -13.28
C LEU A 288 -0.45 -3.36 -14.71
N MET A 289 0.48 -2.45 -15.01
CA MET A 289 1.12 -2.38 -16.35
C MET A 289 1.99 -3.60 -16.61
N VAL A 290 2.78 -4.05 -15.63
CA VAL A 290 3.58 -5.29 -15.73
C VAL A 290 2.68 -6.50 -15.98
N ASN A 291 1.57 -6.64 -15.25
CA ASN A 291 0.62 -7.73 -15.47
C ASN A 291 0.03 -7.70 -16.90
N ARG A 292 -0.29 -6.50 -17.41
CA ARG A 292 -0.75 -6.35 -18.81
C ARG A 292 0.35 -6.73 -19.81
N GLN A 293 1.58 -6.30 -19.57
CA GLN A 293 2.75 -6.64 -20.39
C GLN A 293 2.99 -8.15 -20.43
N LEU A 294 2.99 -8.82 -19.27
CA LEU A 294 3.13 -10.28 -19.21
C LEU A 294 2.04 -11.01 -19.98
N LYS A 295 0.79 -10.57 -19.83
CA LYS A 295 -0.33 -11.14 -20.59
C LYS A 295 -0.19 -10.92 -22.10
N ASP A 296 0.36 -9.78 -22.51
CA ASP A 296 0.60 -9.46 -23.91
C ASP A 296 1.73 -10.34 -24.48
N ILE A 297 2.82 -10.50 -23.74
CA ILE A 297 3.93 -11.41 -24.09
C ILE A 297 3.43 -12.84 -24.27
N LEU A 298 2.71 -13.38 -23.29
CA LEU A 298 2.14 -14.73 -23.35
C LEU A 298 1.19 -14.96 -24.52
N LYS A 299 0.58 -13.88 -25.04
CA LYS A 299 -0.33 -13.94 -26.18
C LYS A 299 0.38 -13.89 -27.54
N HIS A 300 1.52 -13.22 -27.64
CA HIS A 300 2.16 -12.91 -28.90
C HIS A 300 3.55 -13.58 -29.10
N VAL A 301 4.11 -14.19 -28.07
CA VAL A 301 5.41 -14.87 -28.11
C VAL A 301 5.19 -16.38 -27.99
N GLU A 302 5.67 -17.15 -28.97
CA GLU A 302 5.46 -18.60 -29.05
C GLU A 302 6.20 -19.39 -27.96
N ASN A 303 7.33 -18.91 -27.47
CA ASN A 303 8.09 -19.50 -26.36
C ASN A 303 8.59 -18.37 -25.43
N PRO A 304 7.78 -17.95 -24.46
CA PRO A 304 8.06 -16.80 -23.61
C PRO A 304 8.98 -17.11 -22.41
N GLU A 305 9.84 -18.15 -22.46
CA GLU A 305 10.84 -18.49 -21.45
C GLU A 305 12.04 -17.56 -21.45
#